data_8e91090584a81b37357adc0d23cb0d7d
#
_entry.id   8e91090584a81b37357adc0d23cb0d7d
#
_cell.length_a   1.000
_cell.length_b   1.000
_cell.length_c   1.000
_cell.angle_alpha   90.00
_cell.angle_beta   90.00
_cell.angle_gamma   90.00
#
_symmetry.space_group_name_H-M   'P 1'
#
loop_
_entity.id
_entity.type
_entity.pdbx_description
1 polymer ?
#
loop_
_entity_poly.entity_id
_entity_poly.type
_entity_poly.pdbx_seq_one_letter_code
_entity_poly.pdbx_strand_id
1 'polypeptide(L)'
;MRKIIRKTLLILALMLITSGVMAQKYKSFTLDNAPFDAKGLYYSLVQTELVFDVKVEKITEYKGCYADYSYLLGLKNIIISDGVYYRIKDIKISSRSIADSENTYFLTYDEKTDVKVSESGCLLSIGDVQNQKCDDKCVRSHKGHKVSKTSDAESISVKSTFEHRLLAQGMLESIPDMTAEKAVKQIEKLRERQIDILSGSVDGTYMNNTVEYMYKQLDAMIDSYVAMFVGERVVEELNYSFTVRPEKPLIVEQDLLVGIFKFSAQEGVKPLSYTGDMPIIVANLHSLNTTKEYSK
;
A
#
# COMPACT_ATOMS: atom_id res chain seq x y z
N MET A 1 59.07 2.46 -56.28
CA MET A 1 57.64 2.48 -55.97
C MET A 1 57.11 1.13 -55.51
N ARG A 2 57.25 0.00 -56.14
CA ARG A 2 56.71 -1.32 -55.74
C ARG A 2 57.15 -1.81 -54.34
N LYS A 3 58.39 -1.54 -53.88
CA LYS A 3 58.90 -1.94 -52.57
C LYS A 3 58.29 -1.12 -51.41
N ILE A 4 57.94 0.12 -51.64
CA ILE A 4 57.31 1.02 -50.68
C ILE A 4 55.84 0.60 -50.47
N ILE A 5 55.12 0.34 -51.55
CA ILE A 5 53.73 -0.11 -51.53
C ILE A 5 53.61 -1.45 -50.80
N ARG A 6 54.53 -2.38 -50.96
CA ARG A 6 54.52 -3.65 -50.20
C ARG A 6 54.76 -3.45 -48.72
N LYS A 7 55.65 -2.52 -48.34
CA LYS A 7 55.90 -2.22 -46.91
C LYS A 7 54.70 -1.53 -46.24
N THR A 8 54.07 -0.61 -46.94
CA THR A 8 52.87 0.05 -46.39
C THR A 8 51.66 -0.91 -46.30
N LEU A 9 51.54 -1.84 -47.27
CA LEU A 9 50.48 -2.86 -47.21
C LEU A 9 50.71 -3.85 -46.02
N LEU A 10 51.96 -4.17 -45.77
CA LEU A 10 52.33 -5.08 -44.66
C LEU A 10 52.14 -4.43 -43.29
N ILE A 11 52.41 -3.13 -43.15
CA ILE A 11 52.13 -2.35 -41.94
C ILE A 11 50.64 -2.21 -41.73
N LEU A 12 49.84 -1.95 -42.76
CA LEU A 12 48.41 -1.87 -42.71
C LEU A 12 47.76 -3.23 -42.30
N ALA A 13 48.26 -4.33 -42.85
CA ALA A 13 47.84 -5.67 -42.49
C ALA A 13 48.20 -6.00 -41.02
N LEU A 14 49.36 -5.55 -40.55
CA LEU A 14 49.78 -5.74 -39.14
C LEU A 14 48.93 -4.91 -38.19
N MET A 15 48.51 -3.68 -38.55
CA MET A 15 47.61 -2.87 -37.79
C MET A 15 46.17 -3.44 -37.75
N LEU A 16 45.73 -4.14 -38.80
CA LEU A 16 44.42 -4.82 -38.82
C LEU A 16 44.35 -6.04 -37.90
N ILE A 17 45.49 -6.70 -37.65
CA ILE A 17 45.57 -7.87 -36.78
C ILE A 17 45.58 -7.46 -35.30
N THR A 18 46.02 -6.25 -34.97
CA THR A 18 45.99 -5.75 -33.58
C THR A 18 44.65 -5.15 -33.13
N SER A 19 43.68 -5.01 -34.03
CA SER A 19 42.34 -4.61 -33.65
C SER A 19 41.56 -5.77 -33.02
N GLY A 20 41.92 -6.02 -31.77
CA GLY A 20 40.97 -6.38 -30.79
C GLY A 20 40.51 -7.81 -30.67
N VAL A 21 41.34 -8.67 -30.13
CA VAL A 21 40.77 -9.65 -29.21
C VAL A 21 40.56 -8.92 -27.86
N MET A 22 39.48 -8.24 -27.74
CA MET A 22 38.97 -7.85 -26.41
C MET A 22 38.60 -9.17 -25.70
N ALA A 23 39.53 -9.69 -24.93
CA ALA A 23 39.24 -10.85 -24.07
C ALA A 23 38.07 -10.49 -23.20
N GLN A 24 36.97 -11.22 -23.33
CA GLN A 24 35.84 -11.07 -22.44
C GLN A 24 36.31 -11.33 -21.00
N LYS A 25 36.30 -10.30 -20.18
CA LYS A 25 36.73 -10.36 -18.78
C LYS A 25 35.80 -11.18 -17.90
N TYR A 26 34.63 -11.51 -18.40
CA TYR A 26 33.61 -12.29 -17.72
C TYR A 26 32.82 -13.16 -18.71
N LYS A 27 32.30 -14.29 -18.23
CA LYS A 27 31.42 -15.18 -19.00
C LYS A 27 30.27 -15.64 -18.11
N SER A 28 29.07 -15.64 -18.67
CA SER A 28 27.86 -16.14 -18.01
C SER A 28 27.46 -17.49 -18.60
N PHE A 29 27.05 -18.41 -17.74
CA PHE A 29 26.60 -19.75 -18.07
C PHE A 29 25.24 -20.03 -17.45
N THR A 30 24.41 -20.81 -18.11
CA THR A 30 23.23 -21.42 -17.48
C THR A 30 23.68 -22.44 -16.43
N LEU A 31 22.83 -22.74 -15.47
CA LEU A 31 23.14 -23.67 -14.39
C LEU A 31 23.62 -25.05 -14.92
N ASP A 32 22.98 -25.52 -15.99
CA ASP A 32 23.31 -26.83 -16.60
C ASP A 32 24.67 -26.86 -17.28
N ASN A 33 25.21 -25.72 -17.66
CA ASN A 33 26.48 -25.57 -18.40
C ASN A 33 27.58 -24.91 -17.55
N ALA A 34 27.34 -24.74 -16.26
CA ALA A 34 28.32 -24.12 -15.37
C ALA A 34 29.59 -25.00 -15.26
N PRO A 35 30.81 -24.48 -15.48
CA PRO A 35 32.04 -25.23 -15.37
C PRO A 35 32.32 -25.62 -13.89
N PHE A 36 32.65 -26.90 -13.65
CA PHE A 36 32.75 -27.47 -12.31
C PHE A 36 33.91 -26.88 -11.47
N ASP A 37 34.99 -26.47 -12.14
CA ASP A 37 36.22 -26.00 -11.47
C ASP A 37 36.43 -24.48 -11.56
N ALA A 38 35.48 -23.72 -12.11
CA ALA A 38 35.64 -22.30 -12.29
C ALA A 38 35.25 -21.52 -11.03
N LYS A 39 36.09 -20.55 -10.66
CA LYS A 39 35.72 -19.55 -9.63
C LYS A 39 34.72 -18.57 -10.22
N GLY A 40 33.63 -18.34 -9.51
CA GLY A 40 32.58 -17.42 -9.96
C GLY A 40 31.50 -17.26 -8.90
N LEU A 41 30.42 -16.63 -9.27
CA LEU A 41 29.24 -16.45 -8.41
C LEU A 41 27.94 -16.78 -9.18
N TYR A 42 26.93 -17.20 -8.44
CA TYR A 42 25.58 -17.35 -8.95
C TYR A 42 24.84 -16.04 -8.84
N TYR A 43 24.06 -15.70 -9.85
CA TYR A 43 23.18 -14.53 -9.84
C TYR A 43 21.88 -14.85 -10.56
N SER A 44 20.82 -14.19 -10.14
CA SER A 44 19.53 -14.24 -10.81
C SER A 44 19.27 -12.94 -11.58
N LEU A 45 18.48 -13.02 -12.65
CA LEU A 45 17.97 -11.82 -13.30
C LEU A 45 16.98 -11.10 -12.39
N VAL A 46 16.84 -9.81 -12.62
CA VAL A 46 15.88 -8.98 -11.88
C VAL A 46 14.51 -9.13 -12.50
N GLN A 47 13.54 -9.51 -11.69
CA GLN A 47 12.13 -9.47 -12.04
C GLN A 47 11.42 -8.37 -11.26
N THR A 48 10.49 -7.68 -11.91
CA THR A 48 9.69 -6.65 -11.26
C THR A 48 8.43 -7.28 -10.67
N GLU A 49 8.21 -7.04 -9.39
CA GLU A 49 6.97 -7.37 -8.70
C GLU A 49 6.22 -6.09 -8.38
N LEU A 50 4.95 -6.03 -8.74
CA LEU A 50 4.05 -4.94 -8.40
C LEU A 50 3.37 -5.24 -7.06
N VAL A 51 3.35 -4.24 -6.18
CA VAL A 51 2.72 -4.32 -4.86
C VAL A 51 1.57 -3.33 -4.81
N PHE A 52 0.39 -3.83 -4.47
CA PHE A 52 -0.85 -3.06 -4.33
C PHE A 52 -1.25 -3.04 -2.86
N ASP A 53 -1.05 -1.90 -2.20
CA ASP A 53 -1.50 -1.68 -0.84
C ASP A 53 -2.89 -1.05 -0.87
N VAL A 54 -3.89 -1.81 -0.44
CA VAL A 54 -5.31 -1.46 -0.53
C VAL A 54 -5.84 -1.16 0.86
N LYS A 55 -6.37 0.05 1.03
CA LYS A 55 -7.07 0.46 2.24
C LYS A 55 -8.57 0.35 2.03
N VAL A 56 -9.21 -0.39 2.89
CA VAL A 56 -10.65 -0.63 2.86
C VAL A 56 -11.26 -0.18 4.18
N GLU A 57 -12.37 0.52 4.11
CA GLU A 57 -13.17 0.83 5.27
C GLU A 57 -14.31 -0.20 5.37
N LYS A 58 -14.37 -0.90 6.49
CA LYS A 58 -15.53 -1.67 6.90
C LYS A 58 -16.41 -0.76 7.73
N ILE A 59 -17.60 -0.54 7.27
CA ILE A 59 -18.57 0.36 7.87
C ILE A 59 -19.71 -0.47 8.44
N THR A 60 -19.84 -0.43 9.77
CA THR A 60 -20.93 -1.07 10.49
C THR A 60 -21.89 -0.01 10.94
N GLU A 61 -23.14 -0.13 10.52
CA GLU A 61 -24.23 0.77 10.90
C GLU A 61 -25.18 0.07 11.87
N TYR A 62 -25.54 0.79 12.92
CA TYR A 62 -26.48 0.36 13.93
C TYR A 62 -27.66 1.30 13.97
N LYS A 63 -28.87 0.77 13.83
CA LYS A 63 -30.12 1.56 13.98
C LYS A 63 -30.23 2.08 15.40
N GLY A 64 -30.60 3.34 15.55
CA GLY A 64 -30.95 3.92 16.84
C GLY A 64 -32.21 3.31 17.41
N CYS A 65 -32.28 3.10 18.71
CA CYS A 65 -33.48 2.54 19.37
C CYS A 65 -34.73 3.41 19.20
N TYR A 66 -34.54 4.72 18.98
CA TYR A 66 -35.61 5.68 18.71
C TYR A 66 -35.56 6.24 17.28
N ALA A 67 -34.98 5.53 16.33
CA ALA A 67 -34.88 5.98 14.94
C ALA A 67 -36.26 6.32 14.33
N ASP A 68 -37.26 5.54 14.66
CA ASP A 68 -38.65 5.76 14.18
C ASP A 68 -39.29 7.05 14.74
N TYR A 69 -38.72 7.63 15.79
CA TYR A 69 -39.13 8.88 16.42
C TYR A 69 -38.20 10.06 16.09
N SER A 70 -37.32 9.90 15.09
CA SER A 70 -36.34 10.94 14.68
C SER A 70 -36.97 12.27 14.26
N TYR A 71 -38.24 12.23 13.83
CA TYR A 71 -39.03 13.42 13.49
C TYR A 71 -39.19 14.37 14.69
N LEU A 72 -39.17 13.89 15.94
CA LEU A 72 -39.22 14.72 17.14
C LEU A 72 -38.06 15.70 17.25
N LEU A 73 -36.90 15.35 16.68
CA LEU A 73 -35.70 16.18 16.62
C LEU A 73 -35.49 16.81 15.23
N GLY A 74 -36.42 16.60 14.28
CA GLY A 74 -36.30 17.09 12.91
C GLY A 74 -35.15 16.48 12.10
N LEU A 75 -34.68 15.28 12.50
CA LEU A 75 -33.55 14.61 11.85
C LEU A 75 -33.98 13.94 10.54
N LYS A 76 -33.16 14.09 9.49
CA LYS A 76 -33.46 13.55 8.15
C LYS A 76 -32.51 12.37 7.76
N ASN A 77 -31.27 12.42 8.21
CA ASN A 77 -30.26 11.42 7.86
C ASN A 77 -30.09 10.44 9.03
N ILE A 78 -30.92 9.42 9.05
CA ILE A 78 -30.94 8.39 10.11
C ILE A 78 -30.59 7.03 9.53
N ILE A 79 -30.02 6.18 10.35
CA ILE A 79 -29.78 4.78 10.04
C ILE A 79 -31.07 4.01 10.32
N ILE A 80 -31.68 3.47 9.26
CA ILE A 80 -32.99 2.81 9.34
C ILE A 80 -32.93 1.32 9.65
N SER A 81 -31.74 0.69 9.43
CA SER A 81 -31.49 -0.74 9.72
C SER A 81 -30.04 -0.97 10.03
N ASP A 82 -29.76 -2.00 10.81
CA ASP A 82 -28.41 -2.48 11.00
C ASP A 82 -27.84 -3.01 9.68
N GLY A 83 -26.54 -2.77 9.46
CA GLY A 83 -25.88 -3.21 8.24
C GLY A 83 -24.36 -3.16 8.34
N VAL A 84 -23.72 -3.93 7.49
CA VAL A 84 -22.26 -3.91 7.32
C VAL A 84 -21.97 -3.79 5.84
N TYR A 85 -21.11 -2.83 5.48
CA TYR A 85 -20.65 -2.69 4.11
C TYR A 85 -19.21 -2.23 4.05
N TYR A 86 -18.58 -2.44 2.91
CA TYR A 86 -17.18 -2.16 2.68
C TYR A 86 -17.01 -1.12 1.59
N ARG A 87 -15.99 -0.30 1.73
CA ARG A 87 -15.63 0.72 0.75
C ARG A 87 -14.12 0.78 0.57
N ILE A 88 -13.64 0.71 -0.66
CA ILE A 88 -12.22 0.97 -0.96
C ILE A 88 -11.96 2.46 -0.72
N LYS A 89 -11.01 2.76 0.16
CA LYS A 89 -10.60 4.13 0.50
C LYS A 89 -9.45 4.61 -0.38
N ASP A 90 -8.44 3.75 -0.56
CA ASP A 90 -7.22 4.09 -1.29
C ASP A 90 -6.56 2.82 -1.83
N ILE A 91 -5.89 2.95 -2.97
CA ILE A 91 -5.03 1.92 -3.53
C ILE A 91 -3.70 2.56 -3.89
N LYS A 92 -2.63 2.13 -3.24
CA LYS A 92 -1.26 2.56 -3.54
C LYS A 92 -0.56 1.46 -4.32
N ILE A 93 0.07 1.86 -5.42
CA ILE A 93 0.84 0.96 -6.27
C ILE A 93 2.31 1.30 -6.11
N SER A 94 3.11 0.29 -5.84
CA SER A 94 4.56 0.38 -5.80
C SER A 94 5.17 -0.79 -6.56
N SER A 95 6.44 -0.71 -6.88
CA SER A 95 7.18 -1.79 -7.53
C SER A 95 8.43 -2.11 -6.72
N ARG A 96 8.79 -3.38 -6.69
CA ARG A 96 10.06 -3.83 -6.12
C ARG A 96 10.75 -4.80 -7.06
N SER A 97 12.07 -4.80 -7.02
CA SER A 97 12.90 -5.75 -7.74
C SER A 97 13.11 -6.99 -6.89
N ILE A 98 12.84 -8.14 -7.47
CA ILE A 98 13.05 -9.45 -6.85
C ILE A 98 13.94 -10.30 -7.74
N ALA A 99 14.58 -11.32 -7.16
CA ALA A 99 15.34 -12.30 -7.94
C ALA A 99 14.38 -13.24 -8.69
N ASP A 100 14.63 -13.41 -9.97
CA ASP A 100 13.93 -14.41 -10.79
C ASP A 100 14.65 -15.76 -10.61
N SER A 101 14.02 -16.66 -9.85
CA SER A 101 14.57 -17.98 -9.56
C SER A 101 14.64 -18.91 -10.78
N GLU A 102 13.83 -18.66 -11.81
CA GLU A 102 13.83 -19.44 -13.03
C GLU A 102 14.99 -19.05 -13.95
N ASN A 103 15.48 -17.82 -13.84
CA ASN A 103 16.58 -17.28 -14.63
C ASN A 103 17.82 -17.02 -13.76
N THR A 104 18.39 -18.09 -13.26
CA THR A 104 19.63 -18.06 -12.48
C THR A 104 20.80 -18.52 -13.34
N TYR A 105 21.93 -17.82 -13.24
CA TYR A 105 23.12 -18.00 -14.04
C TYR A 105 24.37 -18.09 -13.17
N PHE A 106 25.41 -18.71 -13.71
CA PHE A 106 26.75 -18.72 -13.11
C PHE A 106 27.66 -17.76 -13.88
N LEU A 107 28.26 -16.80 -13.17
CA LEU A 107 29.18 -15.82 -13.73
C LEU A 107 30.61 -16.15 -13.33
N THR A 108 31.49 -16.35 -14.32
CA THR A 108 32.94 -16.38 -14.12
C THR A 108 33.51 -15.01 -14.45
N TYR A 109 34.46 -14.53 -13.65
CA TYR A 109 35.09 -13.22 -13.84
C TYR A 109 36.53 -13.20 -13.34
N ASP A 110 37.33 -12.26 -13.88
CA ASP A 110 38.72 -12.08 -13.49
C ASP A 110 38.83 -11.30 -12.17
N GLU A 111 39.95 -11.44 -11.47
CA GLU A 111 40.25 -10.74 -10.20
C GLU A 111 40.20 -9.20 -10.32
N LYS A 112 40.27 -8.67 -11.55
CA LYS A 112 40.21 -7.22 -11.84
C LYS A 112 38.78 -6.72 -12.10
N THR A 113 37.81 -7.63 -12.10
CA THR A 113 36.40 -7.30 -12.39
C THR A 113 35.64 -7.19 -11.07
N ASP A 114 35.03 -6.04 -10.80
CA ASP A 114 34.12 -5.84 -9.66
C ASP A 114 32.72 -6.29 -10.05
N VAL A 115 32.17 -7.23 -9.28
CA VAL A 115 30.83 -7.76 -9.49
C VAL A 115 30.00 -7.48 -8.24
N LYS A 116 28.94 -6.72 -8.40
CA LYS A 116 28.02 -6.39 -7.31
C LYS A 116 26.71 -7.15 -7.47
N VAL A 117 26.34 -7.83 -6.39
CA VAL A 117 25.10 -8.61 -6.29
C VAL A 117 24.30 -8.08 -5.10
N SER A 118 22.98 -8.03 -5.24
CA SER A 118 22.09 -7.62 -4.14
C SER A 118 22.03 -8.72 -3.07
N GLU A 119 21.50 -8.38 -1.89
CA GLU A 119 21.23 -9.37 -0.82
C GLU A 119 20.28 -10.49 -1.30
N SER A 120 19.43 -10.21 -2.28
CA SER A 120 18.52 -11.18 -2.90
C SER A 120 19.16 -12.02 -4.02
N GLY A 121 20.45 -11.83 -4.32
CA GLY A 121 21.16 -12.58 -5.36
C GLY A 121 21.01 -12.01 -6.79
N CYS A 122 20.43 -10.82 -6.96
CA CYS A 122 20.34 -10.18 -8.28
C CYS A 122 21.63 -9.50 -8.65
N LEU A 123 22.05 -9.63 -9.93
CA LEU A 123 23.20 -8.91 -10.46
C LEU A 123 22.86 -7.42 -10.56
N LEU A 124 23.67 -6.59 -9.90
CA LEU A 124 23.52 -5.13 -9.90
C LEU A 124 24.44 -4.48 -10.93
N SER A 125 25.69 -4.86 -10.95
CA SER A 125 26.68 -4.32 -11.88
C SER A 125 27.86 -5.24 -12.10
N ILE A 126 28.47 -5.14 -13.28
CA ILE A 126 29.78 -5.72 -13.62
C ILE A 126 30.64 -4.58 -14.14
N GLY A 127 31.83 -4.39 -13.59
CA GLY A 127 32.70 -3.30 -13.98
C GLY A 127 34.17 -3.53 -13.63
N ASP A 128 35.06 -2.65 -14.11
CA ASP A 128 36.46 -2.63 -13.72
C ASP A 128 36.64 -1.92 -12.37
N VAL A 129 37.39 -2.50 -11.47
CA VAL A 129 37.69 -1.94 -10.14
C VAL A 129 38.26 -0.51 -10.19
N GLN A 130 38.85 -0.13 -11.31
CA GLN A 130 39.58 1.15 -11.42
C GLN A 130 38.73 2.37 -11.87
N ASN A 131 37.48 2.19 -12.34
CA ASN A 131 36.74 3.29 -13.00
C ASN A 131 35.34 3.59 -12.46
N GLN A 132 34.91 2.98 -11.37
CA GLN A 132 33.59 3.30 -10.84
C GLN A 132 33.66 4.29 -9.66
N LYS A 133 33.54 5.59 -9.98
CA LYS A 133 32.82 6.49 -9.07
C LYS A 133 31.35 6.07 -9.13
N CYS A 134 30.95 5.23 -8.17
CA CYS A 134 29.56 4.91 -7.99
C CYS A 134 28.80 6.20 -7.64
N ASP A 135 27.99 6.70 -8.56
CA ASP A 135 26.94 7.63 -8.18
C ASP A 135 25.99 6.85 -7.26
N ASP A 136 26.09 7.11 -5.95
CA ASP A 136 25.26 6.55 -4.88
C ASP A 136 23.76 6.86 -5.01
N LYS A 137 23.31 7.33 -6.20
CA LYS A 137 21.92 7.69 -6.45
C LYS A 137 21.02 6.53 -6.88
N CYS A 138 21.57 5.38 -7.25
CA CYS A 138 20.75 4.23 -7.66
C CYS A 138 20.39 3.26 -6.54
N VAL A 139 20.98 3.39 -5.35
CA VAL A 139 20.63 2.57 -4.18
C VAL A 139 20.02 3.47 -3.12
N ARG A 140 18.96 4.17 -3.43
CA ARG A 140 18.00 4.50 -2.38
C ARG A 140 17.15 3.25 -2.14
N SER A 141 17.74 2.30 -1.45
CA SER A 141 17.03 1.36 -0.63
C SER A 141 15.98 2.15 0.16
N HIS A 142 14.74 2.02 -0.20
CA HIS A 142 13.69 2.31 0.74
C HIS A 142 14.01 1.47 1.96
N LYS A 143 14.35 2.16 3.06
CA LYS A 143 14.54 1.56 4.39
C LYS A 143 13.49 0.49 4.57
N GLY A 144 13.97 -0.73 4.78
CA GLY A 144 13.17 -1.91 4.87
C GLY A 144 11.93 -1.73 5.74
N HIS A 145 10.80 -1.77 5.11
CA HIS A 145 9.64 -2.30 5.78
C HIS A 145 9.97 -3.76 6.04
N LYS A 146 10.04 -4.10 7.33
CA LYS A 146 10.18 -5.47 7.79
C LYS A 146 9.26 -6.32 6.95
N VAL A 147 9.83 -7.31 6.30
CA VAL A 147 9.10 -8.38 5.62
C VAL A 147 8.14 -8.94 6.66
N SER A 148 6.92 -8.48 6.64
CA SER A 148 5.81 -9.14 7.28
C SER A 148 5.56 -10.37 6.43
N LYS A 149 5.84 -11.54 7.02
CA LYS A 149 5.46 -12.82 6.47
C LYS A 149 4.02 -12.72 6.01
N THR A 150 3.74 -13.22 4.83
CA THR A 150 2.41 -13.42 4.28
C THR A 150 1.60 -14.29 5.25
N SER A 151 1.02 -13.66 6.20
CA SER A 151 -0.09 -14.13 7.01
C SER A 151 -1.05 -12.97 7.02
N ASP A 152 -2.28 -13.25 6.70
CA ASP A 152 -3.42 -12.36 6.77
C ASP A 152 -3.41 -11.60 8.11
N ALA A 153 -2.63 -10.52 8.19
CA ALA A 153 -2.55 -9.69 9.37
C ALA A 153 -3.46 -8.48 9.14
N GLU A 154 -4.73 -8.69 9.41
CA GLU A 154 -5.67 -7.65 9.75
C GLU A 154 -5.08 -6.80 10.88
N SER A 155 -4.46 -5.67 10.56
CA SER A 155 -4.16 -4.67 11.58
C SER A 155 -5.39 -3.78 11.75
N ILE A 156 -6.23 -4.14 12.71
CA ILE A 156 -7.42 -3.39 13.09
C ILE A 156 -6.99 -2.16 13.87
N SER A 157 -7.08 -0.98 13.25
CA SER A 157 -7.04 0.28 13.97
C SER A 157 -8.48 0.72 14.26
N VAL A 158 -9.01 0.28 15.40
CA VAL A 158 -10.31 0.70 15.88
C VAL A 158 -10.17 2.11 16.48
N LYS A 159 -10.66 3.14 15.79
CA LYS A 159 -10.87 4.47 16.38
C LYS A 159 -12.30 4.56 16.92
N SER A 160 -12.38 4.56 18.18
CA SER A 160 -13.32 4.92 19.24
C SER A 160 -14.66 5.60 18.90
N THR A 161 -15.47 5.01 18.05
CA THR A 161 -16.94 5.24 18.08
C THR A 161 -17.63 4.27 19.05
N PHE A 162 -16.91 3.29 19.54
CA PHE A 162 -17.40 2.28 20.47
C PHE A 162 -17.77 2.85 21.85
N GLU A 163 -17.11 3.92 22.29
CA GLU A 163 -17.38 4.58 23.58
C GLU A 163 -18.77 5.22 23.64
N HIS A 164 -19.24 5.83 22.55
CA HIS A 164 -20.57 6.46 22.49
C HIS A 164 -21.70 5.42 22.62
N ARG A 165 -21.56 4.27 21.99
CA ARG A 165 -22.54 3.18 22.08
C ARG A 165 -22.62 2.60 23.49
N LEU A 166 -21.50 2.40 24.16
CA LEU A 166 -21.46 1.93 25.52
C LEU A 166 -22.10 2.93 26.48
N LEU A 167 -21.87 4.23 26.28
CA LEU A 167 -22.51 5.30 27.05
C LEU A 167 -24.02 5.32 26.83
N ALA A 168 -24.48 5.26 25.57
CA ALA A 168 -25.90 5.23 25.25
C ALA A 168 -26.60 3.97 25.80
N GLN A 169 -25.95 2.82 25.69
CA GLN A 169 -26.47 1.55 26.22
C GLN A 169 -26.49 1.56 27.76
N GLY A 170 -25.43 2.05 28.41
CA GLY A 170 -25.39 2.21 29.86
C GLY A 170 -26.45 3.21 30.40
N MET A 171 -26.75 4.27 29.62
CA MET A 171 -27.83 5.21 29.94
C MET A 171 -29.21 4.58 29.82
N LEU A 172 -29.43 3.72 28.84
CA LEU A 172 -30.70 2.98 28.69
C LEU A 172 -30.91 1.98 29.83
N GLU A 173 -29.86 1.30 30.25
CA GLU A 173 -29.91 0.34 31.37
C GLU A 173 -30.11 1.03 32.72
N SER A 174 -29.58 2.24 32.88
CA SER A 174 -29.70 3.01 34.15
C SER A 174 -31.04 3.74 34.32
N ILE A 175 -31.84 3.87 33.23
CA ILE A 175 -33.14 4.56 33.27
C ILE A 175 -34.22 3.62 32.70
N PRO A 176 -34.84 2.77 33.53
CA PRO A 176 -35.75 1.73 33.08
C PRO A 176 -36.97 2.20 32.26
N ASP A 177 -37.38 3.45 32.43
CA ASP A 177 -38.56 4.03 31.77
C ASP A 177 -38.22 5.15 30.77
N MET A 178 -37.04 5.09 30.07
CA MET A 178 -36.69 6.07 29.06
C MET A 178 -37.60 5.88 27.84
N THR A 179 -38.28 6.95 27.43
CA THR A 179 -39.04 7.02 26.19
C THR A 179 -38.40 8.03 25.25
N ALA A 180 -38.76 7.98 23.96
CA ALA A 180 -38.24 8.93 22.97
C ALA A 180 -38.48 10.40 23.38
N GLU A 181 -39.68 10.70 23.91
CA GLU A 181 -40.03 12.05 24.36
C GLU A 181 -39.20 12.47 25.60
N LYS A 182 -38.89 11.53 26.52
CA LYS A 182 -38.01 11.81 27.64
C LYS A 182 -36.61 12.07 27.20
N ALA A 183 -36.08 11.32 26.22
CA ALA A 183 -34.77 11.53 25.61
C ALA A 183 -34.67 12.91 24.95
N VAL A 184 -35.69 13.35 24.18
CA VAL A 184 -35.74 14.69 23.61
C VAL A 184 -35.69 15.77 24.69
N LYS A 185 -36.49 15.66 25.75
CA LYS A 185 -36.46 16.60 26.88
C LYS A 185 -35.10 16.65 27.58
N GLN A 186 -34.37 15.53 27.64
CA GLN A 186 -33.00 15.55 28.16
C GLN A 186 -32.04 16.28 27.26
N ILE A 187 -32.13 16.08 25.95
CA ILE A 187 -31.34 16.83 24.96
C ILE A 187 -31.58 18.34 25.11
N GLU A 188 -32.83 18.75 25.21
CA GLU A 188 -33.22 20.17 25.40
C GLU A 188 -32.58 20.74 26.67
N LYS A 189 -32.75 20.07 27.80
CA LYS A 189 -32.15 20.48 29.11
C LYS A 189 -30.61 20.56 29.03
N LEU A 190 -29.95 19.63 28.35
CA LEU A 190 -28.50 19.66 28.22
C LEU A 190 -28.04 20.83 27.35
N ARG A 191 -28.79 21.16 26.28
CA ARG A 191 -28.53 22.33 25.42
C ARG A 191 -28.76 23.65 26.18
N GLU A 192 -29.80 23.73 26.98
CA GLU A 192 -30.01 24.88 27.86
C GLU A 192 -28.82 25.08 28.81
N ARG A 193 -28.33 24.03 29.45
CA ARG A 193 -27.15 24.10 30.32
C ARG A 193 -25.89 24.52 29.56
N GLN A 194 -25.71 24.09 28.30
CA GLN A 194 -24.60 24.58 27.50
C GLN A 194 -24.70 26.09 27.24
N ILE A 195 -25.90 26.59 26.95
CA ILE A 195 -26.17 28.03 26.77
C ILE A 195 -25.88 28.78 28.09
N ASP A 196 -26.34 28.28 29.23
CA ASP A 196 -26.10 28.88 30.54
C ASP A 196 -24.60 29.00 30.87
N ILE A 197 -23.82 27.97 30.58
CA ILE A 197 -22.36 28.00 30.76
C ILE A 197 -21.72 29.05 29.85
N LEU A 198 -22.12 29.11 28.57
CA LEU A 198 -21.56 30.06 27.60
C LEU A 198 -21.99 31.51 27.89
N SER A 199 -23.20 31.73 28.41
CA SER A 199 -23.70 33.05 28.76
C SER A 199 -23.15 33.57 30.08
N GLY A 200 -22.46 32.74 30.84
CA GLY A 200 -21.98 33.09 32.19
C GLY A 200 -23.10 33.17 33.25
N SER A 201 -24.26 32.60 32.95
CA SER A 201 -25.43 32.59 33.87
C SER A 201 -25.25 31.58 35.04
N VAL A 202 -24.17 30.81 35.03
CA VAL A 202 -23.86 29.85 36.11
C VAL A 202 -23.07 30.57 37.17
N ASP A 203 -23.61 30.62 38.42
CA ASP A 203 -22.93 31.17 39.59
C ASP A 203 -21.64 30.39 39.90
N GLY A 204 -20.51 30.95 39.50
CA GLY A 204 -19.21 30.39 39.84
C GLY A 204 -18.08 30.94 38.92
N THR A 205 -17.00 31.31 39.56
CA THR A 205 -15.76 31.70 38.80
C THR A 205 -15.04 30.41 38.42
N TYR A 206 -15.35 29.88 37.23
CA TYR A 206 -14.66 28.71 36.69
C TYR A 206 -13.39 29.11 35.98
N MET A 207 -12.32 28.34 36.13
CA MET A 207 -11.15 28.46 35.26
C MET A 207 -11.53 28.05 33.84
N ASN A 208 -10.94 28.73 32.84
CA ASN A 208 -11.25 28.48 31.41
C ASN A 208 -11.20 27.00 31.03
N ASN A 209 -10.24 26.23 31.54
CA ASN A 209 -10.10 24.80 31.27
C ASN A 209 -11.27 23.97 31.85
N THR A 210 -11.85 24.41 32.95
CA THR A 210 -13.01 23.74 33.58
C THR A 210 -14.27 23.94 32.74
N VAL A 211 -14.48 25.14 32.22
CA VAL A 211 -15.61 25.46 31.33
C VAL A 211 -15.54 24.63 30.05
N GLU A 212 -14.35 24.57 29.42
CA GLU A 212 -14.14 23.76 28.22
C GLU A 212 -14.40 22.28 28.50
N TYR A 213 -13.92 21.76 29.61
CA TYR A 213 -14.17 20.37 30.00
C TYR A 213 -15.66 20.10 30.21
N MET A 214 -16.37 20.97 30.96
CA MET A 214 -17.81 20.83 31.20
C MET A 214 -18.59 20.88 29.89
N TYR A 215 -18.25 21.79 28.98
CA TYR A 215 -18.89 21.90 27.68
C TYR A 215 -18.72 20.63 26.87
N LYS A 216 -17.49 20.08 26.79
CA LYS A 216 -17.19 18.80 26.09
C LYS A 216 -17.96 17.61 26.69
N GLN A 217 -18.14 17.58 28.02
CA GLN A 217 -18.91 16.52 28.67
C GLN A 217 -20.39 16.62 28.30
N LEU A 218 -20.95 17.83 28.33
CA LEU A 218 -22.36 18.04 27.93
C LEU A 218 -22.57 17.72 26.45
N ASP A 219 -21.63 18.09 25.59
CA ASP A 219 -21.68 17.77 24.16
C ASP A 219 -21.68 16.25 23.93
N ALA A 220 -20.77 15.53 24.57
CA ALA A 220 -20.71 14.07 24.48
C ALA A 220 -22.00 13.40 25.01
N MET A 221 -22.63 13.98 26.05
CA MET A 221 -23.92 13.49 26.54
C MET A 221 -25.04 13.74 25.52
N ILE A 222 -25.08 14.91 24.91
CA ILE A 222 -26.05 15.25 23.86
C ILE A 222 -25.89 14.30 22.68
N ASP A 223 -24.66 14.10 22.21
CA ASP A 223 -24.35 13.19 21.11
C ASP A 223 -24.81 11.76 21.41
N SER A 224 -24.63 11.28 22.64
CA SER A 224 -25.09 9.96 23.08
C SER A 224 -26.61 9.83 23.00
N TYR A 225 -27.36 10.85 23.44
CA TYR A 225 -28.81 10.85 23.29
C TYR A 225 -29.27 10.99 21.84
N VAL A 226 -28.61 11.81 21.05
CA VAL A 226 -28.89 11.97 19.62
C VAL A 226 -28.63 10.68 18.85
N ALA A 227 -27.58 9.92 19.22
CA ALA A 227 -27.26 8.63 18.61
C ALA A 227 -28.40 7.60 18.77
N MET A 228 -29.23 7.71 19.82
CA MET A 228 -30.43 6.87 19.97
C MET A 228 -31.46 7.08 18.85
N PHE A 229 -31.45 8.25 18.21
CA PHE A 229 -32.38 8.60 17.11
C PHE A 229 -31.71 8.44 15.75
N VAL A 230 -30.45 8.89 15.60
CA VAL A 230 -29.73 8.83 14.30
C VAL A 230 -29.22 7.44 14.00
N GLY A 231 -28.87 6.69 15.06
CA GLY A 231 -28.08 5.47 14.98
C GLY A 231 -26.58 5.79 15.07
N GLU A 232 -25.77 4.76 14.98
CA GLU A 232 -24.32 4.86 15.09
C GLU A 232 -23.64 4.19 13.92
N ARG A 233 -22.55 4.82 13.46
CA ARG A 233 -21.71 4.29 12.38
C ARG A 233 -20.30 4.08 12.90
N VAL A 234 -19.87 2.83 12.89
CA VAL A 234 -18.50 2.43 13.25
C VAL A 234 -17.71 2.19 11.98
N VAL A 235 -16.54 2.80 11.84
CA VAL A 235 -15.66 2.66 10.69
C VAL A 235 -14.36 2.01 11.14
N GLU A 236 -14.07 0.82 10.62
CA GLU A 236 -12.83 0.08 10.83
C GLU A 236 -11.98 0.18 9.57
N GLU A 237 -10.70 0.50 9.69
CA GLU A 237 -9.77 0.58 8.56
C GLU A 237 -9.00 -0.74 8.43
N LEU A 238 -9.19 -1.43 7.29
CA LEU A 238 -8.53 -2.68 6.95
C LEU A 238 -7.48 -2.43 5.88
N ASN A 239 -6.28 -3.01 6.06
CA ASN A 239 -5.19 -2.87 5.10
C ASN A 239 -4.84 -4.22 4.51
N TYR A 240 -4.84 -4.29 3.17
CA TYR A 240 -4.49 -5.48 2.40
C TYR A 240 -3.29 -5.16 1.52
N SER A 241 -2.42 -6.14 1.30
CA SER A 241 -1.31 -6.01 0.36
C SER A 241 -1.33 -7.19 -0.60
N PHE A 242 -1.38 -6.90 -1.89
CA PHE A 242 -1.38 -7.89 -2.96
C PHE A 242 -0.14 -7.72 -3.81
N THR A 243 0.46 -8.82 -4.22
CA THR A 243 1.62 -8.81 -5.09
C THR A 243 1.30 -9.49 -6.42
N VAL A 244 1.73 -8.86 -7.49
CA VAL A 244 1.53 -9.37 -8.84
C VAL A 244 2.86 -9.40 -9.57
N ARG A 245 3.18 -10.56 -10.13
CA ARG A 245 4.34 -10.76 -11.00
C ARG A 245 3.87 -10.90 -12.43
N PRO A 246 4.18 -9.95 -13.33
CA PRO A 246 3.90 -10.12 -14.74
C PRO A 246 4.68 -11.32 -15.28
N GLU A 247 3.99 -12.34 -15.74
CA GLU A 247 4.61 -13.55 -16.31
C GLU A 247 5.25 -13.30 -17.68
N LYS A 248 4.79 -12.26 -18.36
CA LYS A 248 5.27 -11.90 -19.70
C LYS A 248 5.86 -10.51 -19.68
N PRO A 249 6.96 -10.27 -20.44
CA PRO A 249 7.45 -8.91 -20.64
C PRO A 249 6.34 -8.07 -21.28
N LEU A 250 6.16 -6.85 -20.78
CA LEU A 250 5.26 -5.89 -21.38
C LEU A 250 5.76 -5.59 -22.80
N ILE A 251 5.02 -6.06 -23.80
CA ILE A 251 5.31 -5.74 -25.19
C ILE A 251 4.79 -4.34 -25.46
N VAL A 252 5.62 -3.55 -26.15
CA VAL A 252 5.28 -2.21 -26.61
C VAL A 252 3.93 -2.23 -27.32
N GLU A 253 3.01 -1.32 -26.93
CA GLU A 253 1.66 -1.15 -27.51
C GLU A 253 0.61 -2.22 -27.11
N GLN A 254 0.90 -3.10 -26.18
CA GLN A 254 -0.11 -4.02 -25.65
C GLN A 254 -0.41 -3.72 -24.19
N ASP A 255 -1.69 -3.55 -23.91
CA ASP A 255 -2.19 -3.47 -22.53
C ASP A 255 -2.25 -4.87 -21.93
N LEU A 256 -1.71 -5.00 -20.72
CA LEU A 256 -1.83 -6.22 -19.94
C LEU A 256 -2.81 -5.98 -18.81
N LEU A 257 -3.98 -6.61 -18.87
CA LEU A 257 -4.93 -6.62 -17.76
C LEU A 257 -4.58 -7.72 -16.76
N VAL A 258 -4.32 -7.32 -15.52
CA VAL A 258 -3.98 -8.26 -14.44
C VAL A 258 -4.99 -8.14 -13.33
N GLY A 259 -5.62 -9.27 -12.96
CA GLY A 259 -6.51 -9.36 -11.81
C GLY A 259 -5.70 -9.25 -10.51
N ILE A 260 -6.19 -8.47 -9.55
CA ILE A 260 -5.51 -8.26 -8.27
C ILE A 260 -6.25 -8.96 -7.15
N PHE A 261 -7.53 -8.65 -6.97
CA PHE A 261 -8.39 -9.21 -5.93
C PHE A 261 -9.86 -9.09 -6.36
N LYS A 262 -10.75 -9.75 -5.62
CA LYS A 262 -12.19 -9.60 -5.76
C LYS A 262 -12.73 -8.66 -4.68
N PHE A 263 -13.70 -7.83 -5.05
CA PHE A 263 -14.31 -6.88 -4.12
C PHE A 263 -15.81 -6.74 -4.33
N SER A 264 -16.55 -6.73 -3.23
CA SER A 264 -17.94 -6.26 -3.22
C SER A 264 -18.21 -5.41 -1.97
N ALA A 265 -19.21 -4.54 -2.07
CA ALA A 265 -19.61 -3.73 -0.93
C ALA A 265 -20.19 -4.56 0.23
N GLN A 266 -20.69 -5.75 -0.02
CA GLN A 266 -21.29 -6.63 1.00
C GLN A 266 -20.28 -7.55 1.66
N GLU A 267 -19.33 -8.09 0.91
CA GLU A 267 -18.39 -9.11 1.39
C GLU A 267 -16.95 -8.61 1.61
N GLY A 268 -16.68 -7.38 1.16
CA GLY A 268 -15.35 -6.78 1.24
C GLY A 268 -14.36 -7.36 0.24
N VAL A 269 -13.10 -7.50 0.64
CA VAL A 269 -11.99 -7.98 -0.17
C VAL A 269 -11.86 -9.49 -0.04
N LYS A 270 -11.71 -10.18 -1.19
CA LYS A 270 -11.45 -11.61 -1.28
C LYS A 270 -10.30 -11.89 -2.25
N PRO A 271 -9.55 -12.98 -2.05
CA PRO A 271 -8.51 -13.40 -2.99
C PRO A 271 -9.11 -13.80 -4.34
N LEU A 272 -8.31 -13.78 -5.41
CA LEU A 272 -8.74 -14.20 -6.74
C LEU A 272 -9.26 -15.65 -6.77
N SER A 273 -8.72 -16.51 -5.91
CA SER A 273 -9.13 -17.92 -5.77
C SER A 273 -10.53 -18.11 -5.17
N TYR A 274 -11.15 -17.05 -4.66
CA TYR A 274 -12.52 -17.13 -4.12
C TYR A 274 -13.51 -17.52 -5.22
N THR A 275 -14.33 -18.54 -4.97
CA THR A 275 -15.24 -19.13 -5.97
C THR A 275 -16.58 -18.40 -6.11
N GLY A 276 -16.88 -17.44 -5.21
CA GLY A 276 -18.10 -16.64 -5.27
C GLY A 276 -18.14 -15.72 -6.50
N ASP A 277 -19.35 -15.40 -6.96
CA ASP A 277 -19.58 -14.42 -8.04
C ASP A 277 -19.35 -12.99 -7.51
N MET A 278 -18.17 -12.48 -7.72
CA MET A 278 -17.73 -11.19 -7.20
C MET A 278 -16.86 -10.47 -8.22
N PRO A 279 -17.08 -9.16 -8.44
CA PRO A 279 -16.26 -8.37 -9.37
C PRO A 279 -14.76 -8.45 -9.05
N ILE A 280 -13.96 -8.60 -10.11
CA ILE A 280 -12.50 -8.60 -10.02
C ILE A 280 -12.00 -7.18 -10.22
N ILE A 281 -11.15 -6.72 -9.31
CA ILE A 281 -10.39 -5.50 -9.48
C ILE A 281 -9.15 -5.83 -10.30
N VAL A 282 -9.00 -5.13 -11.42
CA VAL A 282 -7.91 -5.35 -12.38
C VAL A 282 -7.02 -4.11 -12.48
N ALA A 283 -5.72 -4.33 -12.68
CA ALA A 283 -4.80 -3.28 -13.11
C ALA A 283 -4.57 -3.41 -14.62
N ASN A 284 -4.56 -2.28 -15.30
CA ASN A 284 -4.14 -2.19 -16.69
C ASN A 284 -2.69 -1.70 -16.72
N LEU A 285 -1.77 -2.55 -17.20
CA LEU A 285 -0.35 -2.25 -17.26
C LEU A 285 0.00 -1.84 -18.68
N HIS A 286 0.53 -0.63 -18.79
CA HIS A 286 1.04 -0.05 -20.05
C HIS A 286 2.56 -0.05 -20.08
N SER A 287 3.16 -0.41 -21.21
CA SER A 287 4.57 -0.15 -21.46
C SER A 287 4.75 1.32 -21.87
N LEU A 288 5.40 2.10 -21.03
CA LEU A 288 5.86 3.44 -21.40
C LEU A 288 7.11 3.30 -22.25
N ASN A 289 7.00 3.55 -23.56
CA ASN A 289 8.14 3.63 -24.47
C ASN A 289 9.02 4.82 -24.11
N THR A 290 10.02 4.57 -23.28
CA THR A 290 11.18 5.46 -23.16
C THR A 290 12.38 4.87 -23.89
N THR A 291 12.23 4.39 -25.11
CA THR A 291 13.38 4.13 -25.98
C THR A 291 14.00 5.47 -26.32
N LYS A 292 14.98 5.92 -25.52
CA LYS A 292 16.01 6.79 -26.02
C LYS A 292 16.73 5.97 -27.11
N GLU A 293 16.46 6.27 -28.36
CA GLU A 293 17.31 5.82 -29.45
C GLU A 293 18.72 6.32 -29.13
N TYR A 294 19.57 5.42 -28.70
CA TYR A 294 21.01 5.65 -28.74
C TYR A 294 21.38 5.52 -30.23
N SER A 295 21.36 6.64 -30.95
CA SER A 295 21.99 6.73 -32.25
C SER A 295 23.45 6.36 -32.10
N LYS A 296 23.88 5.36 -32.89
CA LYS A 296 25.26 4.91 -33.01
C LYS A 296 26.15 6.00 -33.58
#